data_18a74bc9903ea45655b8658e7425de0d
#
_entry.id   18a74bc9903ea45655b8658e7425de0d
#
_cell.length_a   1.000
_cell.length_b   1.000
_cell.length_c   1.000
_cell.angle_alpha   90.00
_cell.angle_beta   90.00
_cell.angle_gamma   90.00
#
_symmetry.space_group_name_H-M   'P 1'
#
loop_
_entity.id
_entity.type
_entity.pdbx_description
1 polymer ?
#
loop_
_entity_poly.entity_id
_entity_poly.type
_entity_poly.pdbx_seq_one_letter_code
_entity_poly.pdbx_strand_id
1 'polypeptide(L)'
;IRKNSLGKKKFILHDGPPYANGHIHMGTALNKILKDMIVRFHQMNGKDAVYVPGWDCHGLPIEWKIEEQYKKKKKNKDEVPIKNFRTECREFAEKWINVHIKEFKRLGVSGDFENYYSTMSFEAEAQIVRELGKFLLDGSLYQGFKPVFWSTVEKTALADAEVEYHDHTSNTIFVAFKIKNTKKDFLKDANIIIWTTTPWTIPANRATTYNKDFNYSLIEINELENFREKKIIVASDLVESVLKSCGVEKFKILKTFKGSDFDGTICSHPLLNLGFDYDVPMLDGKFVTLDQGTGIVHCAPSHGVDDFNLCLQHNIPSRYTVDNSGYYTNEIPFFEKTHVFKADPLVIEKLKDEKRLLKNDKFQHSYPHSWRSKAPLIYRATPQWFISMEKTSLREKAIKAINETSFYPKKGKERLLSMIAERPDWCVSRQRAWGVPLPIFINKKTRKPLRDKKVIDRIADIYEKEGSDCWFTDDIHRFLGDKYN
;
A
#
# COMPACT_ATOMS: atom_id res chain seq x y z
N ILE A 1 -35.79 -22.86 21.33
CA ILE A 1 -35.17 -23.62 20.22
C ILE A 1 -33.78 -24.06 20.63
N ARG A 2 -32.89 -23.17 21.08
CA ARG A 2 -31.48 -23.46 21.43
C ARG A 2 -31.38 -24.58 22.48
N LYS A 3 -32.14 -24.54 23.55
CA LYS A 3 -32.14 -25.60 24.59
C LYS A 3 -32.44 -27.01 24.03
N ASN A 4 -33.31 -27.10 23.03
CA ASN A 4 -33.68 -28.37 22.39
C ASN A 4 -32.68 -28.86 21.32
N SER A 5 -31.70 -28.06 20.98
CA SER A 5 -30.68 -28.36 19.96
C SER A 5 -29.29 -28.64 20.56
N LEU A 6 -29.12 -28.40 21.86
CA LEU A 6 -27.86 -28.67 22.56
C LEU A 6 -27.45 -30.15 22.38
N GLY A 7 -26.20 -30.40 21.98
CA GLY A 7 -25.65 -31.73 21.77
C GLY A 7 -25.97 -32.38 20.41
N LYS A 8 -26.78 -31.74 19.57
CA LYS A 8 -27.03 -32.20 18.19
C LYS A 8 -25.85 -31.81 17.28
N LYS A 9 -25.90 -32.27 16.01
CA LYS A 9 -24.90 -31.93 15.00
C LYS A 9 -24.80 -30.43 14.85
N LYS A 10 -23.61 -29.85 15.10
CA LYS A 10 -23.35 -28.41 14.99
C LYS A 10 -23.45 -27.96 13.54
N PHE A 11 -24.01 -26.75 13.39
CA PHE A 11 -23.87 -25.95 12.20
C PHE A 11 -23.30 -24.58 12.64
N ILE A 12 -22.07 -24.27 12.24
CA ILE A 12 -21.39 -23.03 12.61
C ILE A 12 -21.45 -22.09 11.41
N LEU A 13 -22.11 -20.94 11.61
CA LEU A 13 -22.06 -19.83 10.66
C LEU A 13 -21.06 -18.81 11.19
N HIS A 14 -19.94 -18.66 10.46
CA HIS A 14 -18.97 -17.61 10.76
C HIS A 14 -19.40 -16.31 10.09
N ASP A 15 -19.43 -15.23 10.88
CA ASP A 15 -19.84 -13.92 10.40
C ASP A 15 -18.62 -13.00 10.23
N GLY A 16 -18.65 -12.13 9.20
CA GLY A 16 -17.76 -10.99 9.11
C GLY A 16 -18.24 -9.89 10.07
N PRO A 17 -17.48 -9.56 11.12
CA PRO A 17 -17.92 -8.59 12.12
C PRO A 17 -17.95 -7.18 11.51
N PRO A 18 -19.05 -6.41 11.71
CA PRO A 18 -19.10 -5.01 11.27
C PRO A 18 -18.22 -4.13 12.16
N TYR A 19 -17.76 -3.01 11.61
CA TYR A 19 -17.09 -1.98 12.40
C TYR A 19 -18.05 -1.30 13.35
N ALA A 20 -17.62 -1.13 14.62
CA ALA A 20 -18.37 -0.44 15.66
C ALA A 20 -18.18 1.09 15.57
N ASN A 21 -18.68 1.74 14.51
CA ASN A 21 -18.37 3.16 14.25
C ASN A 21 -19.49 4.03 13.65
N GLY A 22 -20.72 3.55 13.63
CA GLY A 22 -21.87 4.28 13.08
C GLY A 22 -23.10 3.39 13.02
N HIS A 23 -24.26 3.95 12.66
CA HIS A 23 -25.48 3.18 12.45
C HIS A 23 -25.31 2.14 11.33
N ILE A 24 -26.07 1.05 11.44
CA ILE A 24 -26.11 0.03 10.38
C ILE A 24 -26.68 0.64 9.09
N HIS A 25 -26.14 0.22 7.96
CA HIS A 25 -26.62 0.57 6.63
C HIS A 25 -27.33 -0.62 5.97
N MET A 26 -27.99 -0.39 4.83
CA MET A 26 -28.75 -1.43 4.12
C MET A 26 -27.94 -2.70 3.84
N GLY A 27 -26.66 -2.58 3.51
CA GLY A 27 -25.79 -3.74 3.29
C GLY A 27 -25.59 -4.57 4.57
N THR A 28 -25.42 -3.91 5.71
CA THR A 28 -25.34 -4.58 7.03
C THR A 28 -26.66 -5.28 7.35
N ALA A 29 -27.79 -4.61 7.15
CA ALA A 29 -29.12 -5.17 7.39
C ALA A 29 -29.36 -6.42 6.52
N LEU A 30 -29.11 -6.33 5.21
CA LEU A 30 -29.23 -7.45 4.27
C LEU A 30 -28.36 -8.64 4.70
N ASN A 31 -27.10 -8.39 5.04
CA ASN A 31 -26.16 -9.42 5.47
C ASN A 31 -26.66 -10.15 6.72
N LYS A 32 -27.11 -9.41 7.74
CA LYS A 32 -27.57 -9.98 9.01
C LYS A 32 -28.89 -10.74 8.86
N ILE A 33 -29.83 -10.23 8.07
CA ILE A 33 -31.11 -10.91 7.81
C ILE A 33 -30.88 -12.23 7.07
N LEU A 34 -30.05 -12.26 6.02
CA LEU A 34 -29.74 -13.49 5.30
C LEU A 34 -29.10 -14.54 6.19
N LYS A 35 -28.17 -14.13 7.05
CA LYS A 35 -27.52 -15.04 8.02
C LYS A 35 -28.49 -15.56 9.08
N ASP A 36 -29.38 -14.73 9.58
CA ASP A 36 -30.42 -15.14 10.50
C ASP A 36 -31.35 -16.19 9.87
N MET A 37 -31.75 -16.01 8.62
CA MET A 37 -32.56 -16.99 7.88
C MET A 37 -31.83 -18.34 7.76
N ILE A 38 -30.54 -18.35 7.44
CA ILE A 38 -29.72 -19.57 7.34
C ILE A 38 -29.62 -20.26 8.70
N VAL A 39 -29.34 -19.53 9.77
CA VAL A 39 -29.23 -20.09 11.13
C VAL A 39 -30.56 -20.69 11.58
N ARG A 40 -31.67 -19.98 11.41
CA ARG A 40 -33.03 -20.47 11.76
C ARG A 40 -33.39 -21.72 10.95
N PHE A 41 -33.09 -21.73 9.65
CA PHE A 41 -33.31 -22.90 8.81
C PHE A 41 -32.59 -24.15 9.36
N HIS A 42 -31.32 -24.01 9.72
CA HIS A 42 -30.57 -25.13 10.28
C HIS A 42 -31.06 -25.55 11.68
N GLN A 43 -31.52 -24.60 12.50
CA GLN A 43 -32.15 -24.91 13.79
C GLN A 43 -33.46 -25.68 13.61
N MET A 44 -34.30 -25.25 12.67
CA MET A 44 -35.55 -25.95 12.35
C MET A 44 -35.31 -27.36 11.81
N ASN A 45 -34.19 -27.57 11.10
CA ASN A 45 -33.75 -28.90 10.64
C ASN A 45 -32.99 -29.68 11.74
N GLY A 46 -33.16 -29.36 12.99
CA GLY A 46 -32.67 -30.13 14.13
C GLY A 46 -31.18 -30.05 14.38
N LYS A 47 -30.47 -29.05 13.84
CA LYS A 47 -29.06 -28.84 14.14
C LYS A 47 -28.85 -27.86 15.31
N ASP A 48 -27.72 -27.99 16.01
CA ASP A 48 -27.27 -26.98 16.96
C ASP A 48 -26.61 -25.86 16.17
N ALA A 49 -27.41 -24.83 15.83
CA ALA A 49 -27.01 -23.66 15.06
C ALA A 49 -27.24 -22.41 15.89
N VAL A 50 -26.14 -21.84 16.41
CA VAL A 50 -26.18 -20.59 17.20
C VAL A 50 -25.46 -19.51 16.43
N TYR A 51 -26.09 -18.35 16.27
CA TYR A 51 -25.44 -17.17 15.78
C TYR A 51 -24.81 -16.40 16.96
N VAL A 52 -23.48 -16.31 16.96
CA VAL A 52 -22.72 -15.45 17.88
C VAL A 52 -22.33 -14.21 17.09
N PRO A 53 -22.93 -13.04 17.41
CA PRO A 53 -22.57 -11.79 16.72
C PRO A 53 -21.16 -11.35 17.09
N GLY A 54 -20.50 -10.65 16.19
CA GLY A 54 -19.17 -10.10 16.42
C GLY A 54 -19.05 -8.66 15.96
N TRP A 55 -18.03 -7.95 16.47
CA TRP A 55 -17.69 -6.59 16.10
C TRP A 55 -16.19 -6.42 15.89
N ASP A 56 -15.86 -5.72 14.81
CA ASP A 56 -14.51 -5.22 14.55
C ASP A 56 -14.38 -3.83 15.21
N CYS A 57 -13.47 -3.73 16.18
CA CYS A 57 -13.39 -2.58 17.08
C CYS A 57 -12.08 -1.82 17.00
N HIS A 58 -11.13 -2.27 16.18
CA HIS A 58 -9.79 -1.69 16.07
C HIS A 58 -9.56 -0.89 14.79
N GLY A 59 -8.42 -0.20 14.78
CA GLY A 59 -7.83 0.43 13.60
C GLY A 59 -8.48 1.74 13.18
N LEU A 60 -8.15 2.11 11.96
CA LEU A 60 -8.51 3.39 11.35
C LEU A 60 -10.01 3.74 11.40
N PRO A 61 -10.96 2.79 11.20
CA PRO A 61 -12.39 3.13 11.21
C PRO A 61 -12.89 3.75 12.53
N ILE A 62 -12.31 3.36 13.64
CA ILE A 62 -12.64 3.90 14.97
C ILE A 62 -11.78 5.13 15.27
N GLU A 63 -10.47 4.98 15.13
CA GLU A 63 -9.50 6.03 15.44
C GLU A 63 -9.79 7.32 14.67
N TRP A 64 -10.12 7.22 13.37
CA TRP A 64 -10.44 8.37 12.54
C TRP A 64 -11.64 9.17 13.09
N LYS A 65 -12.66 8.48 13.63
CA LYS A 65 -13.82 9.14 14.22
C LYS A 65 -13.46 9.94 15.47
N ILE A 66 -12.57 9.41 16.29
CA ILE A 66 -12.06 10.14 17.47
C ILE A 66 -11.17 11.31 17.01
N GLU A 67 -10.31 11.09 16.03
CA GLU A 67 -9.48 12.16 15.46
C GLU A 67 -10.32 13.31 14.87
N GLU A 68 -11.43 13.02 14.15
CA GLU A 68 -12.37 14.02 13.69
C GLU A 68 -12.97 14.85 14.85
N GLN A 69 -13.27 14.20 15.98
CA GLN A 69 -13.77 14.91 17.17
C GLN A 69 -12.72 15.85 17.77
N TYR A 70 -11.43 15.42 17.80
CA TYR A 70 -10.32 16.28 18.22
C TYR A 70 -10.15 17.48 17.29
N LYS A 71 -10.16 17.26 15.97
CA LYS A 71 -10.08 18.34 14.95
C LYS A 71 -11.21 19.36 15.12
N LYS A 72 -12.46 18.91 15.35
CA LYS A 72 -13.59 19.81 15.63
C LYS A 72 -13.38 20.64 16.90
N LYS A 73 -12.72 20.09 17.90
CA LYS A 73 -12.36 20.79 19.16
C LYS A 73 -11.05 21.59 19.03
N LYS A 74 -10.43 21.68 17.82
CA LYS A 74 -9.14 22.33 17.56
C LYS A 74 -8.00 21.76 18.42
N LYS A 75 -8.05 20.48 18.75
CA LYS A 75 -7.03 19.75 19.50
C LYS A 75 -6.25 18.82 18.56
N ASN A 76 -4.96 18.64 18.86
CA ASN A 76 -4.11 17.67 18.15
C ASN A 76 -4.11 16.35 18.94
N LYS A 77 -4.45 15.23 18.29
CA LYS A 77 -4.42 13.90 18.92
C LYS A 77 -3.02 13.49 19.37
N ASP A 78 -1.98 13.96 18.68
CA ASP A 78 -0.58 13.59 18.95
C ASP A 78 -0.07 14.21 20.27
N GLU A 79 -0.80 15.18 20.84
CA GLU A 79 -0.53 15.81 22.15
C GLU A 79 -1.25 15.09 23.31
N VAL A 80 -2.11 14.12 23.01
CA VAL A 80 -2.89 13.39 24.03
C VAL A 80 -2.08 12.16 24.48
N PRO A 81 -1.99 11.86 25.79
CA PRO A 81 -1.39 10.63 26.26
C PRO A 81 -2.02 9.41 25.59
N ILE A 82 -1.20 8.52 25.06
CA ILE A 82 -1.66 7.39 24.24
C ILE A 82 -2.71 6.54 24.92
N LYS A 83 -2.58 6.31 26.22
CA LYS A 83 -3.54 5.55 27.04
C LYS A 83 -4.93 6.21 27.02
N ASN A 84 -4.99 7.54 27.19
CA ASN A 84 -6.26 8.28 27.20
C ASN A 84 -6.94 8.20 25.82
N PHE A 85 -6.16 8.39 24.74
CA PHE A 85 -6.67 8.28 23.38
C PHE A 85 -7.21 6.87 23.09
N ARG A 86 -6.52 5.82 23.53
CA ARG A 86 -6.96 4.43 23.38
C ARG A 86 -8.22 4.13 24.18
N THR A 87 -8.32 4.68 25.41
CA THR A 87 -9.55 4.57 26.23
C THR A 87 -10.74 5.19 25.50
N GLU A 88 -10.61 6.40 24.94
CA GLU A 88 -11.69 7.05 24.20
C GLU A 88 -12.11 6.23 22.95
N CYS A 89 -11.16 5.59 22.26
CA CYS A 89 -11.47 4.70 21.14
C CYS A 89 -12.27 3.47 21.59
N ARG A 90 -11.90 2.85 22.73
CA ARG A 90 -12.58 1.70 23.33
C ARG A 90 -14.01 2.06 23.71
N GLU A 91 -14.20 3.15 24.45
CA GLU A 91 -15.52 3.63 24.87
C GLU A 91 -16.42 3.97 23.66
N PHE A 92 -15.84 4.56 22.62
CA PHE A 92 -16.56 4.84 21.39
C PHE A 92 -17.05 3.55 20.72
N ALA A 93 -16.20 2.54 20.61
CA ALA A 93 -16.56 1.25 20.02
C ALA A 93 -17.64 0.55 20.85
N GLU A 94 -17.52 0.52 22.18
CA GLU A 94 -18.54 -0.05 23.10
C GLU A 94 -19.91 0.61 22.92
N LYS A 95 -19.94 1.93 22.82
CA LYS A 95 -21.17 2.66 22.54
C LYS A 95 -21.84 2.15 21.26
N TRP A 96 -21.08 1.97 20.18
CA TRP A 96 -21.64 1.55 18.90
C TRP A 96 -22.02 0.06 18.87
N ILE A 97 -21.32 -0.81 19.60
CA ILE A 97 -21.77 -2.19 19.82
C ILE A 97 -23.17 -2.19 20.43
N ASN A 98 -23.39 -1.41 21.48
CA ASN A 98 -24.69 -1.33 22.14
C ASN A 98 -25.81 -0.77 21.24
N VAL A 99 -25.48 0.15 20.33
CA VAL A 99 -26.42 0.66 19.32
C VAL A 99 -26.75 -0.45 18.32
N HIS A 100 -25.74 -1.12 17.76
CA HIS A 100 -25.92 -2.21 16.79
C HIS A 100 -26.72 -3.38 17.36
N ILE A 101 -26.53 -3.76 18.65
CA ILE A 101 -27.33 -4.79 19.30
C ILE A 101 -28.83 -4.43 19.27
N LYS A 102 -29.16 -3.17 19.57
CA LYS A 102 -30.55 -2.69 19.50
C LYS A 102 -31.09 -2.72 18.08
N GLU A 103 -30.29 -2.28 17.11
CA GLU A 103 -30.67 -2.26 15.69
C GLU A 103 -30.85 -3.67 15.13
N PHE A 104 -29.95 -4.62 15.45
CA PHE A 104 -30.09 -6.02 15.02
C PHE A 104 -31.33 -6.70 15.66
N LYS A 105 -31.57 -6.47 16.95
CA LYS A 105 -32.79 -6.94 17.61
C LYS A 105 -34.05 -6.34 16.98
N ARG A 106 -34.01 -5.06 16.56
CA ARG A 106 -35.09 -4.39 15.83
C ARG A 106 -35.36 -5.01 14.46
N LEU A 107 -34.33 -5.52 13.77
CA LEU A 107 -34.45 -6.28 12.52
C LEU A 107 -34.98 -7.71 12.72
N GLY A 108 -35.15 -8.17 13.97
CA GLY A 108 -35.59 -9.52 14.31
C GLY A 108 -34.47 -10.56 14.25
N VAL A 109 -33.20 -10.16 14.17
CA VAL A 109 -32.06 -11.09 14.17
C VAL A 109 -31.96 -11.81 15.51
N SER A 110 -31.89 -13.15 15.46
CA SER A 110 -31.71 -14.03 16.62
C SER A 110 -30.24 -14.35 16.82
N GLY A 111 -29.69 -14.01 17.98
CA GLY A 111 -28.29 -14.30 18.28
C GLY A 111 -28.01 -14.26 19.79
N ASP A 112 -26.83 -14.73 20.16
CA ASP A 112 -26.31 -14.66 21.52
C ASP A 112 -25.65 -13.30 21.74
N PHE A 113 -26.48 -12.29 21.96
CA PHE A 113 -26.01 -10.91 22.15
C PHE A 113 -25.43 -10.64 23.56
N GLU A 114 -25.49 -11.61 24.46
CA GLU A 114 -24.90 -11.52 25.81
C GLU A 114 -23.44 -12.01 25.77
N ASN A 115 -23.15 -13.04 24.94
CA ASN A 115 -21.81 -13.60 24.78
C ASN A 115 -21.28 -13.32 23.36
N TYR A 116 -21.28 -12.05 23.00
CA TYR A 116 -20.79 -11.64 21.69
C TYR A 116 -19.26 -11.64 21.58
N TYR A 117 -18.76 -11.71 20.36
CA TYR A 117 -17.35 -11.58 20.05
C TYR A 117 -16.96 -10.12 19.79
N SER A 118 -15.84 -9.70 20.33
CA SER A 118 -15.27 -8.37 20.07
C SER A 118 -13.77 -8.46 19.87
N THR A 119 -13.24 -7.83 18.78
CA THR A 119 -11.80 -7.83 18.53
C THR A 119 -11.01 -7.06 19.60
N MET A 120 -11.66 -6.21 20.41
CA MET A 120 -11.02 -5.47 21.50
C MET A 120 -11.20 -6.13 22.89
N SER A 121 -11.76 -7.35 22.96
CA SER A 121 -11.70 -8.10 24.22
C SER A 121 -10.27 -8.55 24.48
N PHE A 122 -9.89 -8.66 25.74
CA PHE A 122 -8.52 -8.99 26.12
C PHE A 122 -8.11 -10.37 25.61
N GLU A 123 -9.04 -11.33 25.60
CA GLU A 123 -8.82 -12.66 25.04
C GLU A 123 -8.60 -12.60 23.52
N ALA A 124 -9.32 -11.75 22.79
CA ALA A 124 -9.13 -11.58 21.36
C ALA A 124 -7.80 -10.88 21.06
N GLU A 125 -7.42 -9.85 21.80
CA GLU A 125 -6.12 -9.18 21.68
C GLU A 125 -4.96 -10.17 21.93
N ALA A 126 -5.07 -11.02 22.96
CA ALA A 126 -4.11 -12.07 23.26
C ALA A 126 -4.01 -13.11 22.13
N GLN A 127 -5.16 -13.53 21.58
CA GLN A 127 -5.18 -14.52 20.49
C GLN A 127 -4.57 -13.96 19.20
N ILE A 128 -4.78 -12.67 18.90
CA ILE A 128 -4.12 -11.98 17.78
C ILE A 128 -2.59 -12.07 17.92
N VAL A 129 -2.05 -11.84 19.12
CA VAL A 129 -0.61 -11.95 19.39
C VAL A 129 -0.12 -13.38 19.21
N ARG A 130 -0.87 -14.39 19.70
CA ARG A 130 -0.52 -15.80 19.53
C ARG A 130 -0.47 -16.20 18.05
N GLU A 131 -1.43 -15.75 17.25
CA GLU A 131 -1.46 -16.06 15.81
C GLU A 131 -0.33 -15.33 15.06
N LEU A 132 -0.13 -14.04 15.31
CA LEU A 132 1.00 -13.29 14.73
C LEU A 132 2.35 -13.93 15.09
N GLY A 133 2.45 -14.43 16.34
CA GLY A 133 3.62 -15.13 16.84
C GLY A 133 4.00 -16.37 16.03
N LYS A 134 3.02 -17.11 15.48
CA LYS A 134 3.28 -18.26 14.60
C LYS A 134 4.04 -17.84 13.34
N PHE A 135 3.61 -16.75 12.68
CA PHE A 135 4.30 -16.19 11.51
C PHE A 135 5.68 -15.63 11.84
N LEU A 136 5.88 -15.11 13.06
CA LEU A 136 7.19 -14.66 13.51
C LEU A 136 8.14 -15.84 13.71
N LEU A 137 7.67 -16.93 14.34
CA LEU A 137 8.46 -18.11 14.66
C LEU A 137 8.86 -18.90 13.42
N ASP A 138 7.97 -19.09 12.44
CA ASP A 138 8.28 -19.76 11.18
C ASP A 138 9.07 -18.88 10.20
N GLY A 139 9.19 -17.59 10.53
CA GLY A 139 9.98 -16.61 9.81
C GLY A 139 9.30 -16.04 8.58
N SER A 140 8.02 -16.33 8.34
CA SER A 140 7.24 -15.69 7.26
C SER A 140 6.91 -14.22 7.56
N LEU A 141 6.88 -13.83 8.84
CA LEU A 141 6.81 -12.44 9.23
C LEU A 141 8.20 -11.81 9.21
N TYR A 142 8.37 -10.74 8.43
CA TYR A 142 9.65 -10.06 8.25
C TYR A 142 9.47 -8.54 8.13
N GLN A 143 10.53 -7.79 8.46
CA GLN A 143 10.60 -6.35 8.21
C GLN A 143 11.25 -6.09 6.85
N GLY A 144 10.61 -5.26 6.03
CA GLY A 144 11.13 -4.83 4.73
C GLY A 144 11.06 -3.32 4.57
N PHE A 145 12.00 -2.75 3.82
CA PHE A 145 11.97 -1.36 3.38
C PHE A 145 11.63 -1.35 1.89
N LYS A 146 10.37 -1.12 1.56
CA LYS A 146 9.88 -1.14 0.17
C LYS A 146 8.67 -0.22 -0.01
N PRO A 147 8.32 0.16 -1.25
CA PRO A 147 7.15 0.98 -1.52
C PRO A 147 5.86 0.28 -1.08
N VAL A 148 5.03 1.03 -0.38
CA VAL A 148 3.67 0.63 0.01
C VAL A 148 2.72 1.79 -0.29
N PHE A 149 1.44 1.50 -0.44
CA PHE A 149 0.42 2.56 -0.43
C PHE A 149 0.48 3.32 0.88
N TRP A 150 0.55 4.64 0.77
CA TRP A 150 0.67 5.54 1.90
C TRP A 150 -0.30 6.70 1.82
N SER A 151 -1.05 6.91 2.89
CA SER A 151 -1.88 8.09 3.06
C SER A 151 -1.10 9.17 3.82
N THR A 152 -0.87 10.30 3.17
CA THR A 152 -0.23 11.46 3.80
C THR A 152 -1.16 12.17 4.80
N VAL A 153 -2.47 12.01 4.63
CA VAL A 153 -3.51 12.57 5.52
C VAL A 153 -3.64 11.76 6.80
N GLU A 154 -3.69 10.44 6.66
CA GLU A 154 -3.81 9.49 7.77
C GLU A 154 -2.46 9.11 8.36
N LYS A 155 -1.37 9.43 7.67
CA LYS A 155 0.03 9.14 8.03
C LYS A 155 0.27 7.66 8.33
N THR A 156 -0.24 6.79 7.47
CA THR A 156 -0.15 5.34 7.64
C THR A 156 -0.08 4.60 6.31
N ALA A 157 0.51 3.40 6.34
CA ALA A 157 0.44 2.44 5.26
C ALA A 157 -0.98 1.87 5.12
N LEU A 158 -1.34 1.48 3.90
CA LEU A 158 -2.61 0.84 3.56
C LEU A 158 -2.34 -0.47 2.80
N ALA A 159 -3.18 -1.49 3.05
CA ALA A 159 -3.19 -2.70 2.23
C ALA A 159 -4.09 -2.48 0.99
N ASP A 160 -3.94 -3.32 -0.04
CA ASP A 160 -4.71 -3.22 -1.29
C ASP A 160 -6.24 -3.18 -1.05
N ALA A 161 -6.73 -3.93 -0.05
CA ALA A 161 -8.15 -3.95 0.31
C ALA A 161 -8.68 -2.62 0.91
N GLU A 162 -7.78 -1.70 1.27
CA GLU A 162 -8.09 -0.39 1.85
C GLU A 162 -7.96 0.73 0.80
N VAL A 163 -7.76 0.37 -0.48
CA VAL A 163 -7.59 1.29 -1.60
C VAL A 163 -8.82 1.27 -2.49
N GLU A 164 -9.33 2.44 -2.81
CA GLU A 164 -10.38 2.64 -3.82
C GLU A 164 -9.81 3.43 -4.98
N TYR A 165 -10.32 3.19 -6.18
CA TYR A 165 -9.88 3.90 -7.37
C TYR A 165 -10.96 4.88 -7.82
N HIS A 166 -10.57 6.13 -8.01
CA HIS A 166 -11.45 7.22 -8.48
C HIS A 166 -10.81 7.95 -9.64
N ASP A 167 -11.64 8.57 -10.47
CA ASP A 167 -11.16 9.44 -11.54
C ASP A 167 -10.40 10.63 -10.94
N HIS A 168 -9.19 10.83 -11.43
CA HIS A 168 -8.29 11.89 -11.01
C HIS A 168 -7.63 12.55 -12.22
N THR A 169 -7.47 13.86 -12.18
CA THR A 169 -6.75 14.59 -13.22
C THR A 169 -5.37 14.95 -12.71
N SER A 170 -4.35 14.30 -13.26
CA SER A 170 -2.94 14.56 -12.96
C SER A 170 -2.29 15.45 -14.01
N ASN A 171 -1.22 16.15 -13.60
CA ASN A 171 -0.29 16.69 -14.56
C ASN A 171 0.49 15.56 -15.23
N THR A 172 0.73 15.68 -16.52
CA THR A 172 1.57 14.73 -17.26
C THR A 172 2.66 15.46 -17.99
N ILE A 173 3.84 14.86 -18.05
CA ILE A 173 5.02 15.47 -18.63
C ILE A 173 5.79 14.50 -19.53
N PHE A 174 6.35 15.04 -20.62
CA PHE A 174 7.38 14.40 -21.43
C PHE A 174 8.73 15.03 -21.09
N VAL A 175 9.67 14.22 -20.61
CA VAL A 175 10.96 14.68 -20.07
C VAL A 175 12.12 14.00 -20.77
N ALA A 176 13.14 14.79 -21.11
CA ALA A 176 14.36 14.33 -21.73
C ALA A 176 15.44 14.01 -20.71
N PHE A 177 16.00 12.82 -20.79
CA PHE A 177 17.22 12.42 -20.10
C PHE A 177 18.37 12.35 -21.11
N LYS A 178 19.40 13.17 -20.93
CA LYS A 178 20.55 13.19 -21.84
C LYS A 178 21.43 11.96 -21.64
N ILE A 179 21.78 11.30 -22.72
CA ILE A 179 22.75 10.19 -22.68
C ILE A 179 24.13 10.77 -22.34
N LYS A 180 24.70 10.33 -21.21
CA LYS A 180 26.01 10.73 -20.71
C LYS A 180 27.10 9.80 -21.19
N ASN A 181 26.84 8.49 -21.19
CA ASN A 181 27.77 7.47 -21.57
C ASN A 181 27.06 6.30 -22.27
N THR A 182 27.68 5.76 -23.35
CA THR A 182 27.13 4.64 -24.09
C THR A 182 28.23 3.94 -24.91
N LYS A 183 28.04 2.64 -25.13
CA LYS A 183 28.92 1.82 -26.01
C LYS A 183 28.65 2.03 -27.51
N LYS A 184 27.55 2.71 -27.86
CA LYS A 184 27.11 2.87 -29.26
C LYS A 184 27.26 4.31 -29.73
N ASP A 185 28.10 4.56 -30.72
CA ASP A 185 28.39 5.91 -31.19
C ASP A 185 27.15 6.68 -31.66
N PHE A 186 26.18 6.00 -32.27
CA PHE A 186 24.96 6.65 -32.74
C PHE A 186 24.05 7.15 -31.64
N LEU A 187 24.21 6.68 -30.41
CA LEU A 187 23.45 7.13 -29.23
C LEU A 187 24.10 8.35 -28.55
N LYS A 188 25.34 8.70 -28.91
CA LYS A 188 26.00 9.88 -28.32
C LYS A 188 25.22 11.14 -28.68
N ASP A 189 25.14 12.07 -27.70
CA ASP A 189 24.43 13.35 -27.81
C ASP A 189 22.92 13.23 -28.07
N ALA A 190 22.33 12.06 -27.87
CA ALA A 190 20.90 11.87 -27.91
C ALA A 190 20.26 11.96 -26.52
N ASN A 191 18.96 12.18 -26.50
CA ASN A 191 18.14 12.19 -25.29
C ASN A 191 17.07 11.13 -25.38
N ILE A 192 16.93 10.30 -24.37
CA ILE A 192 15.76 9.43 -24.24
C ILE A 192 14.60 10.26 -23.69
N ILE A 193 13.39 9.99 -24.15
CA ILE A 193 12.18 10.67 -23.68
C ILE A 193 11.35 9.72 -22.86
N ILE A 194 10.98 10.15 -21.64
CA ILE A 194 10.02 9.45 -20.79
C ILE A 194 8.72 10.23 -20.70
N TRP A 195 7.65 9.55 -20.35
CA TRP A 195 6.36 10.13 -20.02
C TRP A 195 5.93 9.68 -18.62
N THR A 196 5.39 10.61 -17.82
CA THR A 196 4.86 10.28 -16.50
C THR A 196 3.65 11.14 -16.15
N THR A 197 2.73 10.56 -15.36
CA THR A 197 1.58 11.24 -14.74
C THR A 197 1.86 11.71 -13.32
N THR A 198 3.07 11.50 -12.82
CA THR A 198 3.51 11.86 -11.47
C THR A 198 4.80 12.67 -11.51
N PRO A 199 4.75 13.95 -11.95
CA PRO A 199 5.96 14.79 -12.05
C PRO A 199 6.77 14.85 -10.76
N TRP A 200 6.11 14.80 -9.62
CA TRP A 200 6.73 14.82 -8.30
C TRP A 200 7.67 13.62 -8.04
N THR A 201 7.61 12.53 -8.82
CA THR A 201 8.56 11.41 -8.65
C THR A 201 9.87 11.60 -9.40
N ILE A 202 9.96 12.57 -10.33
CA ILE A 202 11.21 12.86 -11.09
C ILE A 202 12.39 13.16 -10.16
N PRO A 203 12.27 13.98 -9.09
CA PRO A 203 13.39 14.21 -8.18
C PRO A 203 13.89 12.95 -7.46
N ALA A 204 13.08 11.91 -7.37
CA ALA A 204 13.44 10.61 -6.78
C ALA A 204 13.90 9.57 -7.81
N ASN A 205 14.09 9.95 -9.07
CA ASN A 205 14.57 9.06 -10.14
C ASN A 205 15.95 8.48 -9.82
N ARG A 206 16.14 7.18 -10.15
CA ARG A 206 17.42 6.47 -9.94
C ARG A 206 17.86 5.67 -11.16
N ALA A 207 16.94 5.40 -12.10
CA ALA A 207 17.21 4.68 -13.35
C ALA A 207 16.17 5.07 -14.41
N THR A 208 16.41 4.66 -15.64
CA THR A 208 15.40 4.60 -16.69
C THR A 208 15.31 3.18 -17.22
N THR A 209 14.14 2.78 -17.73
CA THR A 209 13.87 1.40 -18.11
C THR A 209 13.42 1.34 -19.56
N TYR A 210 13.98 0.39 -20.30
CA TYR A 210 13.61 0.04 -21.67
C TYR A 210 13.27 -1.46 -21.74
N ASN A 211 12.72 -1.92 -22.86
CA ASN A 211 12.56 -3.33 -23.13
C ASN A 211 13.53 -3.72 -24.27
N LYS A 212 14.43 -4.66 -24.01
CA LYS A 212 15.48 -5.08 -24.97
C LYS A 212 14.93 -5.64 -26.27
N ASP A 213 13.72 -6.18 -26.27
CA ASP A 213 13.08 -6.84 -27.41
C ASP A 213 12.32 -5.86 -28.32
N PHE A 214 12.11 -4.62 -27.87
CA PHE A 214 11.44 -3.58 -28.66
C PHE A 214 12.40 -2.90 -29.62
N ASN A 215 11.82 -2.24 -30.64
CA ASN A 215 12.57 -1.36 -31.55
C ASN A 215 12.41 0.09 -31.04
N TYR A 216 13.51 0.84 -31.17
CA TYR A 216 13.57 2.26 -30.82
C TYR A 216 14.05 3.06 -32.02
N SER A 217 13.61 4.29 -32.13
CA SER A 217 13.97 5.20 -33.20
C SER A 217 14.75 6.39 -32.64
N LEU A 218 15.92 6.64 -33.20
CA LEU A 218 16.65 7.89 -33.06
C LEU A 218 16.07 8.89 -34.06
N ILE A 219 15.59 10.01 -33.55
CA ILE A 219 14.81 10.98 -34.33
C ILE A 219 15.47 12.35 -34.20
N GLU A 220 15.59 13.03 -35.34
CA GLU A 220 15.93 14.45 -35.37
C GLU A 220 14.67 15.29 -35.42
N ILE A 221 14.59 16.27 -34.53
CA ILE A 221 13.48 17.23 -34.43
C ILE A 221 14.00 18.65 -34.45
N ASN A 222 13.10 19.63 -34.69
CA ASN A 222 13.39 21.04 -34.48
C ASN A 222 13.41 21.37 -32.96
N GLU A 223 14.04 22.48 -32.62
CA GLU A 223 14.03 23.00 -31.24
C GLU A 223 12.60 23.33 -30.81
N LEU A 224 12.30 23.01 -29.54
CA LEU A 224 11.06 23.38 -28.86
C LEU A 224 11.35 24.48 -27.83
N GLU A 225 10.32 25.19 -27.40
CA GLU A 225 10.44 26.31 -26.44
C GLU A 225 11.24 25.95 -25.18
N ASN A 226 10.94 24.78 -24.59
CA ASN A 226 11.53 24.31 -23.33
C ASN A 226 12.48 23.12 -23.52
N PHE A 227 12.88 22.81 -24.76
CA PHE A 227 13.83 21.77 -25.11
C PHE A 227 14.61 22.16 -26.38
N ARG A 228 15.94 22.29 -26.27
CA ARG A 228 16.80 22.81 -27.35
C ARG A 228 17.64 21.75 -28.04
N GLU A 229 17.61 20.53 -27.58
CA GLU A 229 18.35 19.43 -28.20
C GLU A 229 17.60 18.88 -29.42
N LYS A 230 18.34 18.38 -30.40
CA LYS A 230 17.77 17.96 -31.69
C LYS A 230 17.52 16.47 -31.81
N LYS A 231 18.24 15.64 -31.03
CA LYS A 231 18.17 14.18 -31.14
C LYS A 231 17.40 13.60 -29.94
N ILE A 232 16.32 12.91 -30.25
CA ILE A 232 15.50 12.22 -29.25
C ILE A 232 15.31 10.75 -29.59
N ILE A 233 15.01 9.94 -28.60
CA ILE A 233 14.77 8.50 -28.75
C ILE A 233 13.46 8.13 -28.05
N VAL A 234 12.60 7.42 -28.77
CA VAL A 234 11.37 6.79 -28.28
C VAL A 234 11.18 5.43 -28.94
N ALA A 235 10.30 4.57 -28.45
CA ALA A 235 9.95 3.32 -29.10
C ALA A 235 9.39 3.58 -30.50
N SER A 236 9.77 2.76 -31.47
CA SER A 236 9.45 2.99 -32.90
C SER A 236 7.95 3.03 -33.16
N ASP A 237 7.17 2.19 -32.47
CA ASP A 237 5.72 2.10 -32.64
C ASP A 237 4.98 3.33 -32.04
N LEU A 238 5.66 4.12 -31.21
CA LEU A 238 5.09 5.27 -30.51
C LEU A 238 5.55 6.62 -31.09
N VAL A 239 6.40 6.62 -32.13
CA VAL A 239 7.00 7.85 -32.70
C VAL A 239 5.93 8.89 -33.06
N GLU A 240 4.96 8.52 -33.88
CA GLU A 240 3.95 9.47 -34.37
C GLU A 240 3.08 10.02 -33.24
N SER A 241 2.64 9.15 -32.34
CA SER A 241 1.79 9.54 -31.21
C SER A 241 2.50 10.47 -30.22
N VAL A 242 3.76 10.18 -29.89
CA VAL A 242 4.58 11.00 -28.99
C VAL A 242 4.89 12.35 -29.61
N LEU A 243 5.34 12.38 -30.87
CA LEU A 243 5.70 13.62 -31.54
C LEU A 243 4.48 14.53 -31.73
N LYS A 244 3.32 13.97 -32.12
CA LYS A 244 2.07 14.70 -32.18
C LYS A 244 1.68 15.28 -30.82
N SER A 245 1.79 14.51 -29.75
CA SER A 245 1.49 14.97 -28.39
C SER A 245 2.43 16.10 -27.94
N CYS A 246 3.69 16.06 -28.38
CA CYS A 246 4.68 17.10 -28.10
C CYS A 246 4.58 18.33 -29.02
N GLY A 247 3.69 18.31 -30.03
CA GLY A 247 3.53 19.39 -31.00
C GLY A 247 4.66 19.46 -32.04
N VAL A 248 5.32 18.35 -32.32
CA VAL A 248 6.39 18.24 -33.31
C VAL A 248 5.78 17.81 -34.66
N GLU A 249 5.72 18.73 -35.62
CA GLU A 249 5.13 18.47 -36.95
C GLU A 249 6.17 17.93 -37.95
N LYS A 250 7.42 18.33 -37.80
CA LYS A 250 8.52 17.95 -38.74
C LYS A 250 9.62 17.23 -38.00
N PHE A 251 9.91 16.03 -38.44
CA PHE A 251 10.96 15.18 -37.86
C PHE A 251 11.57 14.30 -38.92
N LYS A 252 12.75 13.74 -38.61
CA LYS A 252 13.44 12.76 -39.46
C LYS A 252 13.92 11.58 -38.60
N ILE A 253 13.52 10.37 -38.95
CA ILE A 253 14.07 9.18 -38.35
C ILE A 253 15.50 8.97 -38.91
N LEU A 254 16.48 9.07 -38.02
CA LEU A 254 17.89 8.91 -38.38
C LEU A 254 18.28 7.43 -38.38
N LYS A 255 17.75 6.66 -37.42
CA LYS A 255 18.07 5.24 -37.26
C LYS A 255 17.01 4.53 -36.41
N THR A 256 16.68 3.29 -36.79
CA THR A 256 15.93 2.35 -35.95
C THR A 256 16.91 1.27 -35.46
N PHE A 257 16.76 0.87 -34.18
CA PHE A 257 17.65 -0.08 -33.52
C PHE A 257 16.92 -0.89 -32.46
N LYS A 258 17.52 -1.97 -31.99
CA LYS A 258 16.95 -2.81 -30.92
C LYS A 258 17.21 -2.22 -29.54
N GLY A 259 16.27 -2.44 -28.60
CA GLY A 259 16.44 -2.05 -27.20
C GLY A 259 17.72 -2.62 -26.59
N SER A 260 18.17 -3.80 -26.99
CA SER A 260 19.45 -4.37 -26.56
C SER A 260 20.69 -3.47 -26.84
N ASP A 261 20.58 -2.51 -27.75
CA ASP A 261 21.66 -1.55 -28.00
C ASP A 261 21.84 -0.52 -26.88
N PHE A 262 20.86 -0.37 -25.99
CA PHE A 262 20.98 0.46 -24.77
C PHE A 262 21.86 -0.16 -23.66
N ASP A 263 22.27 -1.43 -23.81
CA ASP A 263 23.04 -2.09 -22.76
C ASP A 263 24.27 -1.29 -22.34
N GLY A 264 24.40 -1.04 -21.04
CA GLY A 264 25.46 -0.24 -20.44
C GLY A 264 25.36 1.26 -20.71
N THR A 265 24.24 1.76 -21.22
CA THR A 265 24.01 3.20 -21.41
C THR A 265 23.64 3.86 -20.08
N ILE A 266 24.20 5.05 -19.87
CA ILE A 266 23.99 5.88 -18.67
C ILE A 266 23.50 7.25 -19.13
N CYS A 267 22.46 7.76 -18.48
CA CYS A 267 21.93 9.10 -18.67
C CYS A 267 22.32 10.03 -17.52
N SER A 268 22.23 11.32 -17.76
CA SER A 268 22.25 12.34 -16.71
C SER A 268 20.83 12.58 -16.19
N HIS A 269 20.71 12.87 -14.90
CA HIS A 269 19.43 13.30 -14.33
C HIS A 269 18.96 14.62 -14.96
N PRO A 270 17.68 14.82 -15.30
CA PRO A 270 17.20 16.04 -15.96
C PRO A 270 17.35 17.31 -15.13
N LEU A 271 17.49 17.16 -13.80
CA LEU A 271 17.71 18.27 -12.84
C LEU A 271 19.16 18.27 -12.29
N LEU A 272 20.13 17.85 -13.09
CA LEU A 272 21.54 17.73 -12.71
C LEU A 272 22.06 18.94 -11.94
N ASN A 273 21.78 20.16 -12.43
CA ASN A 273 22.28 21.40 -11.86
C ASN A 273 21.64 21.79 -10.51
N LEU A 274 20.62 21.07 -10.06
CA LEU A 274 19.92 21.27 -8.78
C LEU A 274 20.36 20.29 -7.69
N GLY A 275 21.54 19.68 -7.83
CA GLY A 275 22.09 18.73 -6.86
C GLY A 275 21.79 17.27 -7.12
N PHE A 276 21.27 16.92 -8.30
CA PHE A 276 21.02 15.54 -8.74
C PHE A 276 22.17 15.00 -9.59
N ASP A 277 23.42 15.23 -9.16
CA ASP A 277 24.63 14.83 -9.85
C ASP A 277 24.99 13.36 -9.56
N TYR A 278 24.26 12.46 -10.17
CA TYR A 278 24.52 11.02 -10.15
C TYR A 278 24.15 10.37 -11.47
N ASP A 279 24.73 9.23 -11.72
CA ASP A 279 24.46 8.43 -12.92
C ASP A 279 23.07 7.79 -12.89
N VAL A 280 22.35 7.89 -14.01
CA VAL A 280 21.04 7.28 -14.23
C VAL A 280 21.20 6.15 -15.26
N PRO A 281 21.40 4.89 -14.84
CA PRO A 281 21.56 3.78 -15.77
C PRO A 281 20.26 3.45 -16.49
N MET A 282 20.38 2.99 -17.73
CA MET A 282 19.28 2.38 -18.48
C MET A 282 19.23 0.88 -18.19
N LEU A 283 18.09 0.37 -17.77
CA LEU A 283 17.89 -1.03 -17.34
C LEU A 283 16.87 -1.73 -18.24
N ASP A 284 17.10 -3.02 -18.53
CA ASP A 284 16.11 -3.85 -19.23
C ASP A 284 14.97 -4.27 -18.28
N GLY A 285 13.73 -3.90 -18.60
CA GLY A 285 12.55 -4.20 -17.76
C GLY A 285 11.35 -4.66 -18.58
N LYS A 286 10.86 -5.85 -18.27
CA LYS A 286 9.74 -6.49 -18.99
C LYS A 286 8.38 -5.79 -18.79
N PHE A 287 8.24 -4.94 -17.78
CA PHE A 287 7.02 -4.17 -17.52
C PHE A 287 6.83 -2.95 -18.42
N VAL A 288 7.84 -2.62 -19.23
CA VAL A 288 7.70 -1.59 -20.27
C VAL A 288 6.77 -2.09 -21.37
N THR A 289 5.73 -1.31 -21.67
CA THR A 289 4.73 -1.62 -22.70
C THR A 289 4.72 -0.57 -23.82
N LEU A 290 3.99 -0.84 -24.89
CA LEU A 290 3.80 0.07 -26.02
C LEU A 290 2.37 0.62 -26.12
N ASP A 291 1.55 0.40 -25.09
CA ASP A 291 0.15 0.85 -25.10
C ASP A 291 0.03 2.36 -24.92
N GLN A 292 0.97 2.95 -24.18
CA GLN A 292 1.03 4.40 -23.91
C GLN A 292 2.45 4.84 -23.53
N GLY A 293 2.66 6.16 -23.47
CA GLY A 293 3.94 6.74 -23.08
C GLY A 293 4.92 6.80 -24.25
N THR A 294 6.18 6.46 -24.01
CA THR A 294 7.29 6.59 -24.96
C THR A 294 8.02 5.27 -25.23
N GLY A 295 7.62 4.18 -24.55
CA GLY A 295 8.36 2.92 -24.53
C GLY A 295 9.65 2.98 -23.70
N ILE A 296 9.89 4.07 -22.99
CA ILE A 296 10.94 4.24 -21.99
C ILE A 296 10.31 4.83 -20.73
N VAL A 297 10.59 4.24 -19.58
CA VAL A 297 10.00 4.62 -18.30
C VAL A 297 11.07 5.11 -17.35
N HIS A 298 10.81 6.18 -16.59
CA HIS A 298 11.68 6.56 -15.49
C HIS A 298 11.41 5.70 -14.26
N CYS A 299 12.45 5.34 -13.52
CA CYS A 299 12.33 4.52 -12.31
C CYS A 299 12.65 5.31 -11.06
N ALA A 300 11.68 5.34 -10.15
CA ALA A 300 11.82 5.87 -8.80
C ALA A 300 11.56 4.76 -7.77
N PRO A 301 12.59 4.02 -7.33
CA PRO A 301 12.44 2.81 -6.51
C PRO A 301 11.78 3.04 -5.15
N SER A 302 11.66 4.29 -4.73
CA SER A 302 10.92 4.66 -3.52
C SER A 302 9.42 4.87 -3.74
N HIS A 303 8.97 4.92 -5.03
CA HIS A 303 7.62 5.33 -5.41
C HIS A 303 6.95 4.41 -6.43
N GLY A 304 7.54 3.28 -6.75
CA GLY A 304 6.99 2.27 -7.65
C GLY A 304 7.44 0.87 -7.25
N VAL A 305 6.54 -0.13 -7.28
CA VAL A 305 6.87 -1.52 -6.90
C VAL A 305 7.73 -2.18 -7.96
N ASP A 306 7.41 -1.99 -9.24
CA ASP A 306 8.20 -2.53 -10.36
C ASP A 306 9.57 -1.87 -10.43
N ASP A 307 9.62 -0.55 -10.24
CA ASP A 307 10.85 0.24 -10.13
C ASP A 307 11.75 -0.27 -9.01
N PHE A 308 11.14 -0.51 -7.84
CA PHE A 308 11.84 -1.05 -6.67
C PHE A 308 12.45 -2.42 -6.96
N ASN A 309 11.67 -3.35 -7.53
CA ASN A 309 12.11 -4.71 -7.82
C ASN A 309 13.25 -4.71 -8.86
N LEU A 310 13.13 -3.93 -9.92
CA LEU A 310 14.17 -3.81 -10.95
C LEU A 310 15.44 -3.17 -10.37
N CYS A 311 15.32 -2.07 -9.67
CA CYS A 311 16.46 -1.38 -9.05
C CYS A 311 17.19 -2.27 -8.04
N LEU A 312 16.43 -3.07 -7.24
CA LEU A 312 17.01 -4.01 -6.28
C LEU A 312 17.87 -5.09 -6.98
N GLN A 313 17.40 -5.62 -8.12
CA GLN A 313 18.16 -6.60 -8.93
C GLN A 313 19.49 -6.03 -9.44
N HIS A 314 19.55 -4.71 -9.65
CA HIS A 314 20.75 -3.99 -10.10
C HIS A 314 21.52 -3.31 -8.96
N ASN A 315 21.26 -3.66 -7.68
CA ASN A 315 21.90 -3.07 -6.50
C ASN A 315 21.72 -1.55 -6.35
N ILE A 316 20.63 -1.00 -6.88
CA ILE A 316 20.27 0.41 -6.71
C ILE A 316 19.29 0.50 -5.53
N PRO A 317 19.71 1.06 -4.38
CA PRO A 317 18.89 1.07 -3.18
C PRO A 317 17.76 2.09 -3.27
N SER A 318 16.61 1.74 -2.72
CA SER A 318 15.55 2.69 -2.41
C SER A 318 15.96 3.59 -1.23
N ARG A 319 15.51 4.85 -1.24
CA ARG A 319 15.83 5.86 -0.23
C ARG A 319 14.59 6.39 0.46
N TYR A 320 14.77 7.02 1.62
CA TYR A 320 13.69 7.66 2.38
C TYR A 320 13.44 9.08 1.85
N THR A 321 12.83 9.20 0.70
CA THR A 321 12.67 10.43 -0.07
C THR A 321 11.51 11.31 0.37
N VAL A 322 10.48 10.72 1.03
CA VAL A 322 9.26 11.42 1.48
C VAL A 322 8.94 11.01 2.91
N ASP A 323 8.62 11.97 3.76
CA ASP A 323 8.26 11.76 5.16
C ASP A 323 6.83 11.23 5.35
N ASN A 324 6.42 11.01 6.61
CA ASN A 324 5.09 10.48 6.92
C ASN A 324 3.94 11.41 6.51
N SER A 325 4.20 12.70 6.43
CA SER A 325 3.22 13.73 6.11
C SER A 325 3.20 14.09 4.61
N GLY A 326 4.05 13.47 3.79
CA GLY A 326 4.12 13.69 2.36
C GLY A 326 5.08 14.80 1.93
N TYR A 327 5.99 15.24 2.79
CA TYR A 327 7.02 16.22 2.43
C TYR A 327 8.31 15.52 2.02
N TYR A 328 9.00 16.08 1.01
CA TYR A 328 10.34 15.61 0.68
C TYR A 328 11.29 15.78 1.84
N THR A 329 12.15 14.79 2.02
CA THR A 329 13.25 14.80 2.98
C THR A 329 14.50 15.45 2.37
N ASN A 330 15.56 15.55 3.16
CA ASN A 330 16.88 16.03 2.71
C ASN A 330 17.56 15.09 1.68
N GLU A 331 17.02 13.90 1.43
CA GLU A 331 17.45 13.01 0.33
C GLU A 331 17.10 13.57 -1.06
N ILE A 332 16.20 14.56 -1.13
CA ILE A 332 15.77 15.22 -2.36
C ILE A 332 16.25 16.68 -2.34
N PRO A 333 17.43 16.97 -2.90
CA PRO A 333 17.96 18.31 -2.96
C PRO A 333 17.00 19.32 -3.58
N PHE A 334 17.11 20.58 -3.25
CA PHE A 334 16.30 21.69 -3.75
C PHE A 334 14.81 21.63 -3.36
N PHE A 335 14.19 20.42 -3.35
CA PHE A 335 12.74 20.26 -3.09
C PHE A 335 12.43 19.90 -1.63
N GLU A 336 13.41 19.81 -0.77
CA GLU A 336 13.23 19.51 0.67
C GLU A 336 12.10 20.36 1.27
N LYS A 337 11.26 19.73 2.11
CA LYS A 337 10.08 20.34 2.76
C LYS A 337 8.95 20.79 1.81
N THR A 338 9.02 20.45 0.53
CA THR A 338 7.88 20.62 -0.39
C THR A 338 6.96 19.41 -0.28
N HIS A 339 5.66 19.63 -0.15
CA HIS A 339 4.68 18.56 -0.12
C HIS A 339 4.47 17.98 -1.53
N VAL A 340 4.47 16.65 -1.69
CA VAL A 340 4.45 15.96 -3.01
C VAL A 340 3.26 16.38 -3.89
N PHE A 341 2.06 16.53 -3.32
CA PHE A 341 0.88 16.99 -4.10
C PHE A 341 0.92 18.48 -4.47
N LYS A 342 1.94 19.22 -4.03
CA LYS A 342 2.18 20.62 -4.42
C LYS A 342 3.47 20.76 -5.22
N ALA A 343 4.21 19.68 -5.43
CA ALA A 343 5.52 19.71 -6.06
C ALA A 343 5.44 19.79 -7.60
N ASP A 344 4.39 19.27 -8.22
CA ASP A 344 4.28 19.22 -9.69
C ASP A 344 4.58 20.56 -10.38
N PRO A 345 3.96 21.70 -10.00
CA PRO A 345 4.25 22.97 -10.67
C PRO A 345 5.71 23.38 -10.57
N LEU A 346 6.34 23.17 -9.41
CA LEU A 346 7.74 23.50 -9.17
C LEU A 346 8.68 22.58 -9.98
N VAL A 347 8.41 21.26 -10.02
CA VAL A 347 9.19 20.32 -10.81
C VAL A 347 9.08 20.65 -12.30
N ILE A 348 7.87 20.95 -12.79
CA ILE A 348 7.63 21.35 -14.18
C ILE A 348 8.40 22.64 -14.52
N GLU A 349 8.36 23.64 -13.64
CA GLU A 349 9.12 24.88 -13.80
C GLU A 349 10.63 24.61 -13.91
N LYS A 350 11.19 23.83 -13.00
CA LYS A 350 12.62 23.52 -13.01
C LYS A 350 13.05 22.71 -14.24
N LEU A 351 12.21 21.79 -14.72
CA LEU A 351 12.46 21.07 -15.98
C LEU A 351 12.44 22.01 -17.21
N LYS A 352 11.62 23.08 -17.19
CA LYS A 352 11.65 24.13 -18.21
C LYS A 352 12.93 24.94 -18.15
N ASP A 353 13.33 25.37 -16.95
CA ASP A 353 14.59 26.13 -16.74
C ASP A 353 15.81 25.34 -17.26
N GLU A 354 15.88 24.04 -16.96
CA GLU A 354 16.92 23.12 -17.39
C GLU A 354 16.82 22.71 -18.89
N LYS A 355 15.79 23.19 -19.61
CA LYS A 355 15.51 22.81 -21.00
C LYS A 355 15.40 21.31 -21.22
N ARG A 356 14.70 20.62 -20.31
CA ARG A 356 14.47 19.17 -20.33
C ARG A 356 13.02 18.78 -20.52
N LEU A 357 12.10 19.73 -20.57
CA LEU A 357 10.66 19.50 -20.73
C LEU A 357 10.25 19.65 -22.19
N LEU A 358 9.74 18.58 -22.82
CA LEU A 358 9.20 18.66 -24.17
C LEU A 358 7.76 19.18 -24.14
N LYS A 359 6.93 18.62 -23.24
CA LYS A 359 5.51 18.97 -23.11
C LYS A 359 5.03 18.71 -21.69
N ASN A 360 4.09 19.55 -21.24
CA ASN A 360 3.23 19.22 -20.09
C ASN A 360 1.77 19.37 -20.50
N ASP A 361 0.91 18.51 -19.94
CA ASP A 361 -0.52 18.48 -20.19
C ASP A 361 -1.25 17.92 -18.96
N LYS A 362 -2.56 17.75 -19.05
CA LYS A 362 -3.40 17.10 -18.04
C LYS A 362 -3.94 15.78 -18.57
N PHE A 363 -3.99 14.78 -17.71
CA PHE A 363 -4.48 13.47 -18.05
C PHE A 363 -5.43 12.94 -16.98
N GLN A 364 -6.64 12.54 -17.40
CA GLN A 364 -7.61 11.94 -16.50
C GLN A 364 -7.42 10.42 -16.50
N HIS A 365 -7.27 9.86 -15.33
CA HIS A 365 -7.08 8.42 -15.15
C HIS A 365 -7.60 7.94 -13.79
N SER A 366 -7.72 6.64 -13.65
CA SER A 366 -8.04 5.99 -12.37
C SER A 366 -6.85 6.10 -11.41
N TYR A 367 -7.05 6.68 -10.21
CA TYR A 367 -5.99 6.95 -9.23
C TYR A 367 -6.35 6.36 -7.87
N PRO A 368 -5.38 5.79 -7.13
CA PRO A 368 -5.63 5.20 -5.82
C PRO A 368 -5.95 6.25 -4.75
N HIS A 369 -7.00 6.00 -3.99
CA HIS A 369 -7.46 6.83 -2.87
C HIS A 369 -7.65 5.97 -1.63
N SER A 370 -7.50 6.57 -0.46
CA SER A 370 -7.84 5.91 0.80
C SER A 370 -9.33 5.64 0.88
N TRP A 371 -9.71 4.42 1.23
CA TRP A 371 -11.11 4.04 1.44
C TRP A 371 -11.80 4.86 2.53
N ARG A 372 -11.04 5.43 3.48
CA ARG A 372 -11.58 6.15 4.64
C ARG A 372 -11.59 7.66 4.46
N SER A 373 -10.45 8.28 4.24
CA SER A 373 -10.35 9.73 4.06
C SER A 373 -10.74 10.21 2.67
N LYS A 374 -10.82 9.27 1.68
CA LYS A 374 -11.00 9.57 0.26
C LYS A 374 -9.89 10.46 -0.34
N ALA A 375 -8.80 10.63 0.38
CA ALA A 375 -7.64 11.38 -0.09
C ALA A 375 -6.80 10.53 -1.05
N PRO A 376 -6.14 11.14 -2.05
CA PRO A 376 -5.25 10.45 -2.96
C PRO A 376 -4.04 9.85 -2.19
N LEU A 377 -3.59 8.70 -2.64
CA LEU A 377 -2.47 7.97 -2.06
C LEU A 377 -1.19 8.17 -2.87
N ILE A 378 -0.07 7.86 -2.25
CA ILE A 378 1.22 7.74 -2.91
C ILE A 378 1.81 6.35 -2.64
N TYR A 379 2.71 5.88 -3.51
CA TYR A 379 3.65 4.86 -3.12
C TYR A 379 4.82 5.50 -2.38
N ARG A 380 5.20 4.92 -1.23
CA ARG A 380 6.29 5.43 -0.41
C ARG A 380 7.09 4.29 0.21
N ALA A 381 8.40 4.27 -0.03
CA ALA A 381 9.29 3.33 0.63
C ALA A 381 9.45 3.69 2.11
N THR A 382 9.16 2.72 2.96
CA THR A 382 9.22 2.88 4.41
C THR A 382 9.39 1.50 5.08
N PRO A 383 10.03 1.41 6.26
CA PRO A 383 10.10 0.16 6.99
C PRO A 383 8.71 -0.30 7.41
N GLN A 384 8.32 -1.49 6.97
CA GLN A 384 7.03 -2.11 7.29
C GLN A 384 7.23 -3.59 7.64
N TRP A 385 6.22 -4.17 8.30
CA TRP A 385 6.16 -5.60 8.57
C TRP A 385 5.25 -6.29 7.57
N PHE A 386 5.76 -7.39 7.01
CA PHE A 386 5.08 -8.16 5.96
C PHE A 386 4.99 -9.63 6.34
N ILE A 387 3.87 -10.26 6.01
CA ILE A 387 3.75 -11.72 5.95
C ILE A 387 4.00 -12.16 4.50
N SER A 388 5.02 -12.99 4.32
CA SER A 388 5.39 -13.53 3.01
C SER A 388 4.34 -14.50 2.50
N MET A 389 3.90 -14.32 1.27
CA MET A 389 2.99 -15.24 0.58
C MET A 389 3.70 -16.51 0.10
N GLU A 390 5.02 -16.43 -0.12
CA GLU A 390 5.80 -17.51 -0.75
C GLU A 390 6.56 -18.38 0.25
N LYS A 391 7.14 -17.78 1.31
CA LYS A 391 8.11 -18.45 2.17
C LYS A 391 7.61 -19.76 2.81
N THR A 392 6.32 -19.83 3.16
CA THR A 392 5.68 -21.03 3.74
C THR A 392 4.63 -21.61 2.80
N SER A 393 4.72 -21.31 1.50
CA SER A 393 3.74 -21.68 0.48
C SER A 393 2.30 -21.25 0.86
N LEU A 394 2.16 -20.08 1.48
CA LEU A 394 0.85 -19.60 1.93
C LEU A 394 -0.11 -19.41 0.76
N ARG A 395 0.37 -18.84 -0.36
CA ARG A 395 -0.40 -18.66 -1.59
C ARG A 395 -0.94 -20.01 -2.13
N GLU A 396 -0.07 -20.99 -2.28
CA GLU A 396 -0.45 -22.32 -2.78
C GLU A 396 -1.49 -23.00 -1.88
N LYS A 397 -1.27 -22.94 -0.55
CA LYS A 397 -2.21 -23.46 0.44
C LYS A 397 -3.57 -22.78 0.38
N ALA A 398 -3.58 -21.44 0.22
CA ALA A 398 -4.82 -20.68 0.10
C ALA A 398 -5.56 -21.00 -1.19
N ILE A 399 -4.88 -21.08 -2.33
CA ILE A 399 -5.47 -21.48 -3.62
C ILE A 399 -6.07 -22.89 -3.53
N LYS A 400 -5.36 -23.84 -2.91
CA LYS A 400 -5.86 -25.20 -2.69
C LYS A 400 -7.14 -25.19 -1.85
N ALA A 401 -7.12 -24.50 -0.71
CA ALA A 401 -8.28 -24.39 0.19
C ALA A 401 -9.50 -23.74 -0.50
N ILE A 402 -9.29 -22.71 -1.32
CA ILE A 402 -10.35 -22.07 -2.12
C ILE A 402 -10.93 -23.08 -3.11
N ASN A 403 -10.10 -23.90 -3.76
CA ASN A 403 -10.57 -24.91 -4.71
C ASN A 403 -11.40 -26.02 -4.06
N GLU A 404 -11.10 -26.36 -2.83
CA GLU A 404 -11.81 -27.35 -2.01
C GLU A 404 -13.09 -26.80 -1.35
N THR A 405 -13.29 -25.48 -1.37
CA THR A 405 -14.43 -24.80 -0.75
C THR A 405 -15.58 -24.64 -1.75
N SER A 406 -16.81 -24.87 -1.29
CA SER A 406 -18.04 -24.62 -2.06
C SER A 406 -18.45 -23.15 -1.92
N PHE A 407 -18.64 -22.47 -3.05
CA PHE A 407 -19.04 -21.06 -3.10
C PHE A 407 -20.45 -20.88 -3.64
N TYR A 408 -21.23 -20.05 -2.97
CA TYR A 408 -22.57 -19.62 -3.37
C TYR A 408 -22.67 -18.09 -3.27
N PRO A 409 -22.72 -17.33 -4.39
CA PRO A 409 -22.66 -17.76 -5.79
C PRO A 409 -21.26 -18.20 -6.24
N LYS A 410 -21.18 -19.02 -7.30
CA LYS A 410 -19.91 -19.54 -7.86
C LYS A 410 -18.89 -18.45 -8.23
N LYS A 411 -19.36 -17.28 -8.72
CA LYS A 411 -18.50 -16.12 -9.05
C LYS A 411 -17.61 -15.64 -7.87
N GLY A 412 -18.02 -15.90 -6.63
CA GLY A 412 -17.20 -15.60 -5.45
C GLY A 412 -15.88 -16.35 -5.44
N LYS A 413 -15.86 -17.60 -5.94
CA LYS A 413 -14.63 -18.40 -6.06
C LYS A 413 -13.63 -17.79 -7.04
N GLU A 414 -14.09 -17.44 -8.25
CA GLU A 414 -13.24 -16.88 -9.31
C GLU A 414 -12.60 -15.56 -8.84
N ARG A 415 -13.40 -14.68 -8.21
CA ARG A 415 -12.91 -13.41 -7.66
C ARG A 415 -11.85 -13.64 -6.57
N LEU A 416 -12.08 -14.55 -5.63
CA LEU A 416 -11.14 -14.81 -4.54
C LEU A 416 -9.85 -15.47 -5.06
N LEU A 417 -9.94 -16.38 -6.02
CA LEU A 417 -8.78 -16.99 -6.67
C LEU A 417 -7.88 -15.93 -7.36
N SER A 418 -8.50 -15.06 -8.17
CA SER A 418 -7.75 -13.97 -8.83
C SER A 418 -7.05 -13.06 -7.81
N MET A 419 -7.77 -12.64 -6.75
CA MET A 419 -7.19 -11.80 -5.70
C MET A 419 -6.01 -12.47 -4.99
N ILE A 420 -6.03 -13.76 -4.75
CA ILE A 420 -4.96 -14.48 -4.03
C ILE A 420 -3.79 -14.83 -4.97
N ALA A 421 -4.06 -15.15 -6.24
CA ALA A 421 -3.02 -15.51 -7.20
C ALA A 421 -1.98 -14.41 -7.39
N GLU A 422 -2.41 -13.16 -7.45
CA GLU A 422 -1.55 -12.00 -7.72
C GLU A 422 -1.23 -11.19 -6.46
N ARG A 423 -1.75 -11.60 -5.28
CA ARG A 423 -1.59 -10.81 -4.06
C ARG A 423 -0.11 -10.66 -3.67
N PRO A 424 0.39 -9.43 -3.46
CA PRO A 424 1.72 -9.23 -2.90
C PRO A 424 1.81 -9.71 -1.45
N ASP A 425 3.01 -9.72 -0.88
CA ASP A 425 3.20 -9.96 0.55
C ASP A 425 2.31 -9.03 1.37
N TRP A 426 1.68 -9.58 2.40
CA TRP A 426 0.69 -8.84 3.18
C TRP A 426 1.35 -7.87 4.15
N CYS A 427 1.25 -6.56 3.89
CA CYS A 427 1.65 -5.51 4.82
C CYS A 427 0.71 -5.49 6.03
N VAL A 428 1.21 -5.91 7.20
CA VAL A 428 0.40 -6.01 8.43
C VAL A 428 0.61 -4.83 9.38
N SER A 429 1.68 -4.07 9.22
CA SER A 429 1.94 -2.89 10.07
C SER A 429 1.12 -1.68 9.65
N ARG A 430 0.67 -0.92 10.64
CA ARG A 430 0.01 0.38 10.50
C ARG A 430 0.61 1.34 11.51
N GLN A 431 0.64 2.61 11.19
CA GLN A 431 1.12 3.67 12.07
C GLN A 431 -0.08 4.31 12.80
N ARG A 432 -0.83 3.45 13.52
CA ARG A 432 -2.05 3.84 14.23
C ARG A 432 -1.91 3.54 15.72
N ALA A 433 -2.53 4.39 16.54
CA ALA A 433 -2.49 4.25 17.99
C ALA A 433 -3.53 3.24 18.52
N TRP A 434 -4.67 3.06 17.83
CA TRP A 434 -5.75 2.17 18.23
C TRP A 434 -5.72 0.85 17.46
N GLY A 435 -5.38 -0.21 18.16
CA GLY A 435 -5.25 -1.57 17.65
C GLY A 435 -4.34 -2.40 18.53
N VAL A 436 -4.19 -3.69 18.23
CA VAL A 436 -3.21 -4.54 18.89
C VAL A 436 -1.83 -4.16 18.36
N PRO A 437 -0.89 -3.74 19.20
CA PRO A 437 0.46 -3.42 18.74
C PRO A 437 1.16 -4.68 18.20
N LEU A 438 2.16 -4.48 17.33
CA LEU A 438 3.07 -5.55 16.92
C LEU A 438 4.13 -5.76 18.02
N PRO A 439 3.97 -6.72 18.94
CA PRO A 439 4.83 -6.83 20.11
C PRO A 439 6.11 -7.60 19.77
N ILE A 440 6.92 -7.01 18.89
CA ILE A 440 8.12 -7.63 18.35
C ILE A 440 9.35 -6.90 18.85
N PHE A 441 10.20 -7.58 19.58
CA PHE A 441 11.49 -7.08 19.99
C PHE A 441 12.53 -7.26 18.90
N ILE A 442 13.34 -6.23 18.67
CA ILE A 442 14.40 -6.21 17.65
C ILE A 442 15.73 -5.97 18.33
N ASN A 443 16.71 -6.81 18.04
CA ASN A 443 18.07 -6.59 18.50
C ASN A 443 18.65 -5.30 17.90
N LYS A 444 19.10 -4.37 18.74
CA LYS A 444 19.58 -3.05 18.31
C LYS A 444 20.79 -3.12 17.36
N LYS A 445 21.71 -4.08 17.56
CA LYS A 445 22.93 -4.25 16.75
C LYS A 445 22.67 -4.99 15.45
N THR A 446 22.00 -6.14 15.53
CA THR A 446 21.80 -7.02 14.36
C THR A 446 20.56 -6.70 13.55
N ARG A 447 19.66 -5.87 14.08
CA ARG A 447 18.34 -5.54 13.51
C ARG A 447 17.42 -6.76 13.27
N LYS A 448 17.78 -7.90 13.85
CA LYS A 448 16.98 -9.14 13.72
C LYS A 448 15.89 -9.19 14.79
N PRO A 449 14.67 -9.66 14.44
CA PRO A 449 13.60 -9.85 15.40
C PRO A 449 13.89 -11.04 16.33
N LEU A 450 13.45 -10.90 17.57
CA LEU A 450 13.49 -11.96 18.57
C LEU A 450 12.42 -13.00 18.26
N ARG A 451 12.83 -14.25 18.05
CA ARG A 451 11.96 -15.40 17.77
C ARG A 451 11.99 -16.35 18.96
N ASP A 452 11.33 -15.97 20.03
CA ASP A 452 11.23 -16.79 21.26
C ASP A 452 9.76 -17.00 21.63
N LYS A 453 9.30 -18.26 21.53
CA LYS A 453 7.92 -18.64 21.84
C LYS A 453 7.53 -18.27 23.26
N LYS A 454 8.45 -18.40 24.24
CA LYS A 454 8.17 -18.08 25.66
C LYS A 454 7.88 -16.58 25.85
N VAL A 455 8.56 -15.72 25.08
CA VAL A 455 8.30 -14.26 25.11
C VAL A 455 6.93 -13.95 24.49
N ILE A 456 6.61 -14.57 23.37
CA ILE A 456 5.31 -14.39 22.70
C ILE A 456 4.17 -14.84 23.62
N ASP A 457 4.27 -16.04 24.20
CA ASP A 457 3.26 -16.58 25.11
C ASP A 457 3.08 -15.68 26.33
N ARG A 458 4.18 -15.20 26.93
CA ARG A 458 4.12 -14.25 28.07
C ARG A 458 3.40 -12.96 27.72
N ILE A 459 3.68 -12.36 26.57
CA ILE A 459 2.99 -11.15 26.13
C ILE A 459 1.51 -11.43 25.96
N ALA A 460 1.16 -12.54 25.32
CA ALA A 460 -0.25 -12.93 25.14
C ALA A 460 -0.95 -13.16 26.46
N ASP A 461 -0.32 -13.82 27.43
CA ASP A 461 -0.90 -14.07 28.76
C ASP A 461 -1.09 -12.78 29.56
N ILE A 462 -0.22 -11.78 29.38
CA ILE A 462 -0.38 -10.45 29.97
C ILE A 462 -1.58 -9.73 29.31
N TYR A 463 -1.66 -9.76 27.97
CA TYR A 463 -2.78 -9.11 27.26
C TYR A 463 -4.12 -9.75 27.59
N GLU A 464 -4.17 -11.08 27.80
CA GLU A 464 -5.39 -11.78 28.17
C GLU A 464 -5.96 -11.31 29.52
N LYS A 465 -5.09 -10.85 30.42
CA LYS A 465 -5.49 -10.36 31.76
C LYS A 465 -5.75 -8.85 31.82
N GLU A 466 -4.98 -8.08 31.08
CA GLU A 466 -4.90 -6.62 31.28
C GLU A 466 -5.15 -5.81 29.99
N GLY A 467 -5.27 -6.50 28.84
CA GLY A 467 -5.38 -5.86 27.52
C GLY A 467 -4.07 -5.35 26.97
N SER A 468 -4.05 -4.99 25.69
CA SER A 468 -2.85 -4.58 24.96
C SER A 468 -2.38 -3.15 25.30
N ASP A 469 -3.14 -2.39 26.10
CA ASP A 469 -2.77 -1.03 26.51
C ASP A 469 -1.51 -1.01 27.38
N CYS A 470 -1.24 -2.09 28.13
CA CYS A 470 -0.05 -2.25 28.96
C CYS A 470 1.25 -2.19 28.14
N TRP A 471 1.24 -2.54 26.83
CA TRP A 471 2.40 -2.42 25.94
C TRP A 471 2.98 -1.01 25.87
N PHE A 472 2.16 0.00 26.05
CA PHE A 472 2.55 1.41 25.96
C PHE A 472 2.91 2.06 27.30
N THR A 473 2.65 1.38 28.41
CA THR A 473 2.78 1.94 29.77
C THR A 473 3.76 1.20 30.66
N ASP A 474 3.98 -0.08 30.39
CA ASP A 474 4.73 -0.95 31.29
C ASP A 474 6.20 -1.05 30.88
N ASP A 475 7.01 -1.51 31.85
CA ASP A 475 8.43 -1.77 31.63
C ASP A 475 8.65 -2.92 30.64
N ILE A 476 9.56 -2.74 29.72
CA ILE A 476 9.92 -3.71 28.67
C ILE A 476 10.33 -5.08 29.25
N HIS A 477 10.99 -5.10 30.43
CA HIS A 477 11.46 -6.32 31.08
C HIS A 477 10.31 -7.23 31.50
N ARG A 478 9.14 -6.66 31.79
CA ARG A 478 7.94 -7.43 32.10
C ARG A 478 7.56 -8.39 30.96
N PHE A 479 7.75 -7.95 29.72
CA PHE A 479 7.44 -8.72 28.51
C PHE A 479 8.59 -9.65 28.11
N LEU A 480 9.83 -9.18 28.18
CA LEU A 480 11.01 -9.95 27.82
C LEU A 480 11.34 -11.07 28.83
N GLY A 481 11.19 -10.75 30.13
CA GLY A 481 11.60 -11.62 31.23
C GLY A 481 13.13 -11.71 31.41
N ASP A 482 13.55 -12.36 32.47
CA ASP A 482 14.94 -12.34 33.02
C ASP A 482 16.03 -12.83 32.06
N LYS A 483 15.64 -13.61 31.04
CA LYS A 483 16.58 -14.15 30.03
C LYS A 483 17.23 -13.08 29.14
N TYR A 484 16.59 -11.93 28.98
CA TYR A 484 16.98 -10.88 28.02
C TYR A 484 17.23 -9.53 28.71
N ASN A 485 17.85 -9.54 29.87
CA ASN A 485 18.26 -8.35 30.62
C ASN A 485 19.39 -7.59 29.93
#